data_7f32e5ce7fdde88a361e6c88b5c3d7a9
#
_entry.id   7f32e5ce7fdde88a361e6c88b5c3d7a9
#
_cell.length_a   1.000
_cell.length_b   1.000
_cell.length_c   1.000
_cell.angle_alpha   90.00
_cell.angle_beta   90.00
_cell.angle_gamma   90.00
#
_symmetry.space_group_name_H-M   'P 1'
#
loop_
_entity.id
_entity.type
_entity.pdbx_description
1 polymer ?
#
loop_
_entity_poly.entity_id
_entity_poly.type
_entity_poly.pdbx_seq_one_letter_code
_entity_poly.pdbx_strand_id
1 'polypeptide(L)'
;EEGRCGIHPFRPGICRLFPLGRYYEENGFRYFLQVHECQKENRAKVKVKKWLDTPDLKKYEAYIARWHGLLIQLQEYIAAHPESAKAVSMDVLQRFYLTPYQTEEFYSEFFQRMDEAKKAYC
;
A
#
# COMPACT_ATOMS: atom_id res chain seq x y z
N GLU A 1 21.13 11.76 15.80
CA GLU A 1 21.29 12.13 16.71
C GLU A 1 20.40 12.02 17.95
N GLU A 2 19.18 12.38 18.13
CA GLU A 2 18.38 12.14 19.35
C GLU A 2 17.56 10.83 19.31
N GLY A 3 17.94 9.84 18.50
CA GLY A 3 17.19 8.59 18.33
C GLY A 3 15.81 8.75 17.68
N ARG A 4 15.54 9.90 17.05
CA ARG A 4 14.29 10.19 16.34
C ARG A 4 14.44 9.99 14.82
N CYS A 5 13.34 9.63 14.17
CA CYS A 5 13.31 9.47 12.70
C CYS A 5 13.54 10.81 12.00
N GLY A 6 14.61 10.92 11.18
CA GLY A 6 14.94 12.15 10.46
C GLY A 6 13.95 12.53 9.36
N ILE A 7 13.13 11.57 8.89
CA ILE A 7 12.09 11.78 7.89
C ILE A 7 10.67 11.74 8.47
N HIS A 8 10.52 11.88 9.79
CA HIS A 8 9.23 11.74 10.46
C HIS A 8 8.11 12.60 9.85
N PRO A 9 8.32 13.87 9.45
CA PRO A 9 7.29 14.68 8.78
C PRO A 9 6.86 14.13 7.42
N PHE A 10 7.72 13.35 6.77
CA PHE A 10 7.51 12.79 5.42
C PHE A 10 7.42 11.26 5.44
N ARG A 11 7.09 10.68 6.58
CA ARG A 11 7.04 9.22 6.74
C ARG A 11 6.06 8.56 5.78
N PRO A 12 6.45 7.40 5.18
CA PRO A 12 5.57 6.63 4.30
C PRO A 12 4.31 6.13 5.02
N GLY A 13 3.30 5.74 4.26
CA GLY A 13 2.03 5.23 4.79
C GLY A 13 2.18 4.05 5.76
N ILE A 14 3.16 3.17 5.53
CA ILE A 14 3.45 2.05 6.45
C ILE A 14 3.91 2.55 7.83
N CYS A 15 4.68 3.64 7.87
CA CYS A 15 5.11 4.26 9.14
C CYS A 15 3.96 4.99 9.83
N ARG A 16 3.02 5.57 9.09
CA ARG A 16 1.80 6.19 9.64
C ARG A 16 0.84 5.14 10.19
N LEU A 17 0.81 3.96 9.59
CA LEU A 17 -0.04 2.85 9.99
C LEU A 17 0.36 2.28 11.34
N PHE A 18 1.67 2.12 11.62
CA PHE A 18 2.15 1.51 12.85
C PHE A 18 1.55 2.18 14.12
N PRO A 19 1.06 1.46 15.12
CA PRO A 19 1.12 0.00 15.33
C PRO A 19 -0.10 -0.78 14.78
N LEU A 20 -0.84 -0.21 13.85
CA LEU A 20 -1.96 -0.88 13.20
C LEU A 20 -1.46 -1.81 12.08
N GLY A 21 -2.24 -2.85 11.82
CA GLY A 21 -2.13 -3.69 10.63
C GLY A 21 -3.40 -3.62 9.80
N ARG A 22 -3.35 -4.18 8.60
CA ARG A 22 -4.53 -4.36 7.73
C ARG A 22 -4.85 -5.84 7.61
N TYR A 23 -6.08 -6.18 7.89
CA TYR A 23 -6.62 -7.50 7.62
C TYR A 23 -7.44 -7.43 6.34
N TYR A 24 -6.96 -8.07 5.28
CA TYR A 24 -7.61 -8.04 3.97
C TYR A 24 -8.77 -9.02 3.90
N GLU A 25 -9.87 -8.57 3.33
CA GLU A 25 -11.10 -9.31 3.12
C GLU A 25 -11.48 -9.26 1.63
N GLU A 26 -12.52 -9.96 1.24
CA GLU A 26 -12.94 -10.09 -0.16
C GLU A 26 -13.22 -8.72 -0.84
N ASN A 27 -13.76 -7.76 -0.10
CA ASN A 27 -14.16 -6.45 -0.60
C ASN A 27 -13.39 -5.26 0.03
N GLY A 28 -12.17 -5.49 0.51
CA GLY A 28 -11.36 -4.44 1.09
C GLY A 28 -10.52 -4.92 2.26
N PHE A 29 -10.42 -4.11 3.29
CA PHE A 29 -9.68 -4.45 4.49
C PHE A 29 -10.24 -3.74 5.72
N ARG A 30 -9.89 -4.25 6.90
CA ARG A 30 -10.10 -3.58 8.18
C ARG A 30 -8.79 -3.41 8.92
N TYR A 31 -8.73 -2.42 9.79
CA TYR A 31 -7.58 -2.20 10.65
C TYR A 31 -7.66 -3.06 11.91
N PHE A 32 -6.50 -3.49 12.39
CA PHE A 32 -6.37 -4.13 13.69
C PHE A 32 -5.13 -3.60 14.43
N LEU A 33 -5.15 -3.67 15.75
CA LEU A 33 -4.03 -3.26 16.58
C LEU A 33 -3.05 -4.43 16.75
N GLN A 34 -1.78 -4.20 16.42
CA GLN A 34 -0.69 -5.14 16.70
C GLN A 34 -0.26 -4.97 18.16
N VAL A 35 -0.87 -5.73 19.04
CA VAL A 35 -0.83 -5.51 20.50
C VAL A 35 0.58 -5.55 21.08
N HIS A 36 1.46 -6.40 20.54
CA HIS A 36 2.80 -6.62 21.06
C HIS A 36 3.91 -5.82 20.36
N GLU A 37 3.59 -5.08 19.31
CA GLU A 37 4.57 -4.35 18.52
C GLU A 37 4.91 -2.97 19.09
N CYS A 38 4.01 -2.36 19.85
CA CYS A 38 4.24 -1.07 20.49
C CYS A 38 4.39 -1.23 22.00
N GLN A 39 5.59 -0.96 22.52
CA GLN A 39 5.91 -1.11 23.93
C GLN A 39 5.60 0.13 24.78
N LYS A 40 5.00 1.17 24.20
CA LYS A 40 4.62 2.36 24.96
C LYS A 40 3.47 2.08 25.91
N GLU A 41 3.67 2.46 27.17
CA GLU A 41 2.64 2.45 28.20
C GLU A 41 1.77 3.73 28.13
N ASN A 42 0.59 3.71 28.78
CA ASN A 42 -0.31 4.86 28.91
C ASN A 42 -0.75 5.46 27.57
N ARG A 43 -1.11 4.61 26.61
CA ARG A 43 -1.56 5.04 25.29
C ARG A 43 -2.94 5.70 25.35
N ALA A 44 -3.10 6.85 24.67
CA ALA A 44 -4.38 7.51 24.49
C ALA A 44 -5.27 6.77 23.48
N LYS A 45 -6.60 6.85 23.68
CA LYS A 45 -7.57 6.42 22.64
C LYS A 45 -7.61 7.46 21.54
N VAL A 46 -7.32 7.06 20.31
CA VAL A 46 -7.35 7.91 19.12
C VAL A 46 -8.13 7.21 18.03
N LYS A 47 -8.97 7.93 17.30
CA LYS A 47 -9.66 7.40 16.11
C LYS A 47 -8.62 7.04 15.05
N VAL A 48 -8.83 5.92 14.33
CA VAL A 48 -7.92 5.46 13.25
C VAL A 48 -7.66 6.56 12.23
N LYS A 49 -8.69 7.23 11.75
CA LYS A 49 -8.56 8.36 10.81
C LYS A 49 -7.59 9.44 11.31
N LYS A 50 -7.69 9.81 12.57
CA LYS A 50 -6.83 10.83 13.19
C LYS A 50 -5.41 10.31 13.37
N TRP A 51 -5.25 9.05 13.73
CA TRP A 51 -3.94 8.41 13.86
C TRP A 51 -3.18 8.35 12.56
N LEU A 52 -3.85 7.90 11.48
CA LEU A 52 -3.23 7.80 10.16
C LEU A 52 -2.85 9.17 9.58
N ASP A 53 -3.60 10.21 9.92
CA ASP A 53 -3.37 11.59 9.47
C ASP A 53 -3.09 11.68 7.96
N THR A 54 -3.89 10.94 7.18
CA THR A 54 -3.73 10.84 5.74
C THR A 54 -4.82 11.67 5.05
N PRO A 55 -4.45 12.63 4.18
CA PRO A 55 -5.42 13.38 3.40
C PRO A 55 -6.28 12.44 2.56
N ASP A 56 -7.58 12.72 2.49
CA ASP A 56 -8.55 11.94 1.72
C ASP A 56 -8.42 10.42 1.96
N LEU A 57 -8.63 10.02 3.21
CA LEU A 57 -8.44 8.63 3.66
C LEU A 57 -9.21 7.62 2.82
N LYS A 58 -10.43 7.95 2.37
CA LYS A 58 -11.24 7.06 1.51
C LYS A 58 -10.57 6.75 0.18
N LYS A 59 -9.98 7.75 -0.46
CA LYS A 59 -9.18 7.59 -1.68
C LYS A 59 -7.95 6.71 -1.44
N TYR A 60 -7.26 6.96 -0.35
CA TYR A 60 -6.11 6.16 0.06
C TYR A 60 -6.47 4.70 0.33
N GLU A 61 -7.56 4.45 1.05
CA GLU A 61 -8.05 3.09 1.31
C GLU A 61 -8.47 2.37 0.03
N ALA A 62 -9.15 3.05 -0.89
CA ALA A 62 -9.49 2.52 -2.19
C ALA A 62 -8.25 2.16 -3.02
N TYR A 63 -7.24 3.03 -3.01
CA TYR A 63 -5.94 2.77 -3.62
C TYR A 63 -5.27 1.51 -3.05
N ILE A 64 -5.20 1.38 -1.74
CA ILE A 64 -4.60 0.22 -1.07
C ILE A 64 -5.36 -1.07 -1.42
N ALA A 65 -6.68 -1.06 -1.35
CA ALA A 65 -7.50 -2.23 -1.67
C ALA A 65 -7.34 -2.68 -3.13
N ARG A 66 -7.37 -1.74 -4.07
CA ARG A 66 -7.17 -2.03 -5.49
C ARG A 66 -5.76 -2.55 -5.78
N TRP A 67 -4.74 -1.94 -5.18
CA TRP A 67 -3.36 -2.38 -5.32
C TRP A 67 -3.18 -3.81 -4.80
N HIS A 68 -3.69 -4.10 -3.62
CA HIS A 68 -3.65 -5.45 -3.06
C HIS A 68 -4.33 -6.46 -3.98
N GLY A 69 -5.51 -6.13 -4.51
CA GLY A 69 -6.23 -6.98 -5.45
C GLY A 69 -5.42 -7.27 -6.73
N LEU A 70 -4.74 -6.27 -7.29
CA LEU A 70 -3.86 -6.49 -8.43
C LEU A 70 -2.69 -7.42 -8.09
N LEU A 71 -2.06 -7.22 -6.92
CA LEU A 71 -0.95 -8.09 -6.49
C LEU A 71 -1.38 -9.55 -6.36
N ILE A 72 -2.57 -9.82 -5.84
CA ILE A 72 -3.13 -11.19 -5.78
C ILE A 72 -3.28 -11.77 -7.19
N GLN A 73 -3.88 -11.03 -8.12
CA GLN A 73 -4.05 -11.49 -9.51
C GLN A 73 -2.70 -11.77 -10.20
N LEU A 74 -1.70 -10.93 -9.98
CA LEU A 74 -0.36 -11.17 -10.51
C LEU A 74 0.32 -12.40 -9.89
N GLN A 75 0.11 -12.64 -8.59
CA GLN A 75 0.60 -13.86 -7.93
C GLN A 75 -0.06 -15.13 -8.51
N GLU A 76 -1.36 -15.09 -8.76
CA GLU A 76 -2.10 -16.18 -9.42
C GLU A 76 -1.59 -16.42 -10.84
N TYR A 77 -1.36 -15.34 -11.60
CA TYR A 77 -0.77 -15.44 -12.94
C TYR A 77 0.63 -16.10 -12.92
N ILE A 78 1.50 -15.67 -12.00
CA ILE A 78 2.84 -16.25 -11.83
C ILE A 78 2.74 -17.71 -11.40
N ALA A 79 1.80 -18.05 -10.54
CA ALA A 79 1.60 -19.45 -10.11
C ALA A 79 1.20 -20.36 -11.30
N ALA A 80 0.40 -19.83 -12.23
CA ALA A 80 0.02 -20.52 -13.46
C ALA A 80 1.14 -20.52 -14.52
N HIS A 81 2.04 -19.53 -14.51
CA HIS A 81 3.12 -19.32 -15.47
C HIS A 81 4.45 -19.04 -14.76
N PRO A 82 5.06 -20.04 -14.09
CA PRO A 82 6.26 -19.81 -13.24
C PRO A 82 7.46 -19.21 -13.99
N GLU A 83 7.58 -19.49 -15.28
CA GLU A 83 8.62 -18.94 -16.16
C GLU A 83 8.52 -17.42 -16.32
N SER A 84 7.33 -16.85 -16.12
CA SER A 84 7.07 -15.41 -16.25
C SER A 84 7.45 -14.59 -15.01
N ALA A 85 7.75 -15.23 -13.88
CA ALA A 85 7.90 -14.57 -12.59
C ALA A 85 8.88 -13.38 -12.63
N LYS A 86 10.04 -13.55 -13.27
CA LYS A 86 11.02 -12.48 -13.40
C LYS A 86 10.50 -11.32 -14.26
N ALA A 87 9.88 -11.63 -15.40
CA ALA A 87 9.38 -10.63 -16.33
C ALA A 87 8.24 -9.79 -15.69
N VAL A 88 7.29 -10.46 -15.03
CA VAL A 88 6.18 -9.81 -14.31
C VAL A 88 6.71 -8.92 -13.18
N SER A 89 7.65 -9.42 -12.38
CA SER A 89 8.24 -8.66 -11.27
C SER A 89 8.99 -7.41 -11.77
N MET A 90 9.73 -7.54 -12.87
CA MET A 90 10.44 -6.41 -13.48
C MET A 90 9.47 -5.38 -14.10
N ASP A 91 8.39 -5.82 -14.72
CA ASP A 91 7.35 -4.91 -15.24
C ASP A 91 6.66 -4.14 -14.11
N VAL A 92 6.30 -4.81 -13.02
CA VAL A 92 5.73 -4.16 -11.82
C VAL A 92 6.70 -3.11 -11.26
N LEU A 93 7.96 -3.47 -11.10
CA LEU A 93 8.99 -2.55 -10.60
C LEU A 93 9.12 -1.33 -11.53
N GLN A 94 9.24 -1.55 -12.84
CA GLN A 94 9.38 -0.49 -13.82
C GLN A 94 8.15 0.42 -13.86
N ARG A 95 6.97 -0.17 -13.97
CA ARG A 95 5.69 0.52 -14.16
C ARG A 95 5.27 1.36 -12.96
N PHE A 96 5.44 0.83 -11.75
CA PHE A 96 4.90 1.46 -10.54
C PHE A 96 5.93 2.20 -9.69
N TYR A 97 7.21 1.86 -9.79
CA TYR A 97 8.24 2.40 -8.91
C TYR A 97 9.34 3.19 -9.64
N LEU A 98 9.76 2.77 -10.84
CA LEU A 98 10.86 3.40 -11.54
C LEU A 98 10.40 4.44 -12.57
N THR A 99 9.22 4.30 -13.16
CA THR A 99 8.67 5.29 -14.08
C THR A 99 8.09 6.48 -13.33
N PRO A 100 8.60 7.70 -13.48
CA PRO A 100 8.09 8.87 -12.78
C PRO A 100 6.61 9.11 -13.03
N TYR A 101 5.90 9.59 -12.02
CA TYR A 101 4.52 10.05 -12.15
C TYR A 101 4.53 11.47 -12.70
N GLN A 102 3.74 11.71 -13.75
CA GLN A 102 3.77 12.95 -14.54
C GLN A 102 2.73 13.98 -14.06
N THR A 103 1.70 13.54 -13.33
CA THR A 103 0.59 14.40 -12.91
C THR A 103 0.57 14.58 -11.40
N GLU A 104 -0.04 15.68 -10.94
CA GLU A 104 -0.32 15.89 -9.51
C GLU A 104 -1.41 14.94 -8.99
N GLU A 105 -2.22 14.35 -9.91
CA GLU A 105 -3.27 13.38 -9.62
C GLU A 105 -2.72 11.95 -9.55
N PHE A 106 -1.90 11.69 -8.55
CA PHE A 106 -1.20 10.41 -8.35
C PHE A 106 -2.14 9.19 -8.45
N TYR A 107 -3.29 9.22 -7.79
CA TYR A 107 -4.19 8.07 -7.77
C TYR A 107 -4.76 7.75 -9.16
N SER A 108 -5.12 8.76 -9.93
CA SER A 108 -5.65 8.58 -11.28
C SER A 108 -4.61 7.93 -12.19
N GLU A 109 -3.38 8.43 -12.16
CA GLU A 109 -2.27 7.87 -12.94
C GLU A 109 -1.90 6.46 -12.49
N PHE A 110 -1.88 6.21 -11.18
CA PHE A 110 -1.63 4.89 -10.63
C PHE A 110 -2.70 3.88 -11.07
N PHE A 111 -3.95 4.25 -11.02
CA PHE A 111 -5.06 3.40 -11.46
C PHE A 111 -5.01 3.10 -12.96
N GLN A 112 -4.62 4.07 -13.78
CA GLN A 112 -4.38 3.84 -15.21
C GLN A 112 -3.28 2.78 -15.43
N ARG A 113 -2.16 2.89 -14.74
CA ARG A 113 -1.07 1.91 -14.80
C ARG A 113 -1.52 0.52 -14.31
N MET A 114 -2.40 0.47 -13.32
CA MET A 114 -3.02 -0.79 -12.87
C MET A 114 -3.87 -1.42 -13.96
N ASP A 115 -4.71 -0.64 -14.64
CA ASP A 115 -5.57 -1.13 -15.71
C ASP A 115 -4.75 -1.64 -16.92
N GLU A 116 -3.64 -0.99 -17.23
CA GLU A 116 -2.66 -1.46 -18.23
C GLU A 116 -1.99 -2.78 -17.83
N ALA A 117 -1.58 -2.92 -16.56
CA ALA A 117 -1.02 -4.16 -16.04
C ALA A 117 -2.05 -5.31 -16.08
N LYS A 118 -3.31 -5.04 -15.73
CA LYS A 118 -4.39 -6.03 -15.84
C LYS A 118 -4.60 -6.52 -17.27
N LYS A 119 -4.56 -5.62 -18.25
CA LYS A 119 -4.67 -6.01 -19.67
C LYS A 119 -3.53 -6.92 -20.12
N ALA A 120 -2.36 -6.78 -19.53
CA ALA A 120 -1.18 -7.58 -19.87
C ALA A 120 -1.20 -8.99 -19.25
N TYR A 121 -1.73 -9.14 -18.02
CA TYR A 121 -1.58 -10.36 -17.22
C TYR A 121 -2.90 -10.97 -16.70
N CYS A 122 -3.97 -10.26 -16.80
CA CYS A 122 -5.27 -10.70 -16.32
C CYS A 122 -6.32 -10.57 -17.45
#